data_b50f117f5cf5865520ba9809983de5ef
#
_entry.id   b50f117f5cf5865520ba9809983de5ef
#
_cell.length_a   1.000
_cell.length_b   1.000
_cell.length_c   1.000
_cell.angle_alpha   90.00
_cell.angle_beta   90.00
_cell.angle_gamma   90.00
#
_symmetry.space_group_name_H-M   'P 1'
#
loop_
_entity.id
_entity.type
_entity.pdbx_description
1 polymer ?
#
loop_
_entity_poly.entity_id
_entity_poly.type
_entity_poly.pdbx_seq_one_letter_code
_entity_poly.pdbx_strand_id
1 'polypeptide(L)'
;MKKTIIFGVLLVSLFSCGSEENNEIKKEDKTVKNNTILPLVQTSKAKRKSFIHKISIQGSIESTQDILLNTEMSGIINEVNVASGDRVKAGQVLVSMDAALINANIQELLSQLEFARYTRDKQVALFEQELGSEFDKKSAENQVSSLESKLNTLNIQQSKMIIKAPFDGTIDQVYAKKGQLAAPQMPLMRLVNTEQTEVVASVSEKHFKNIRRGTSLKINFPNYNLEPIESVVSSVGSYIEPTNRTFTIRAKTTNKVGLMPNMLAELEIIDFKADSGLVVPSKSILKNAKNEDYLWALEQTKKDTYKVQQVFVNKLKIYQGEALIENNQKITDGMLIIEGGARGITKKDLVRIK
;
A
#
# COMPACT_ATOMS: atom_id res chain seq x y z
N MET A 1 52.43 41.30 -19.46
CA MET A 1 53.31 42.10 -18.60
C MET A 1 53.80 41.15 -17.52
N LYS A 2 54.97 40.56 -17.72
CA LYS A 2 56.30 40.85 -17.18
C LYS A 2 56.28 41.11 -15.66
N LYS A 3 56.80 40.14 -14.86
CA LYS A 3 58.09 40.32 -14.16
C LYS A 3 58.53 39.01 -13.48
N THR A 4 59.61 38.55 -13.98
CA THR A 4 60.68 37.67 -13.49
C THR A 4 61.43 38.33 -12.33
N ILE A 5 61.87 37.56 -11.30
CA ILE A 5 63.11 37.84 -10.58
C ILE A 5 63.69 36.52 -10.06
N ILE A 6 64.93 36.33 -10.36
CA ILE A 6 65.99 35.37 -10.18
C ILE A 6 66.83 35.69 -8.91
N PHE A 7 67.66 34.73 -8.51
CA PHE A 7 68.82 34.69 -7.59
C PHE A 7 68.54 34.08 -6.20
N GLY A 8 69.33 33.24 -5.63
CA GLY A 8 70.72 32.87 -5.97
C GLY A 8 71.22 31.70 -5.07
N VAL A 9 72.16 31.02 -5.58
CA VAL A 9 72.98 29.93 -5.07
C VAL A 9 73.86 30.36 -3.89
N LEU A 10 74.03 29.47 -2.87
CA LEU A 10 75.28 29.44 -2.14
C LEU A 10 75.63 27.98 -1.71
N LEU A 11 76.73 27.50 -2.27
CA LEU A 11 77.49 26.29 -1.97
C LEU A 11 78.45 26.60 -0.85
N VAL A 12 78.55 25.79 0.20
CA VAL A 12 79.75 25.68 1.03
C VAL A 12 80.04 24.21 1.36
N SER A 13 81.11 23.75 0.79
CA SER A 13 81.81 22.50 1.07
C SER A 13 82.84 22.73 2.18
N LEU A 14 82.93 21.85 3.18
CA LEU A 14 84.16 21.61 3.91
C LEU A 14 84.34 20.15 4.27
N PHE A 15 85.45 19.66 3.78
CA PHE A 15 86.09 18.38 4.11
C PHE A 15 86.62 18.41 5.54
N SER A 16 86.51 17.28 6.27
CA SER A 16 87.56 16.87 7.24
C SER A 16 87.59 15.38 7.39
N CYS A 17 88.80 14.88 7.19
CA CYS A 17 89.29 13.50 7.31
C CYS A 17 89.65 13.23 8.77
N GLY A 18 89.58 11.96 9.22
CA GLY A 18 90.29 11.54 10.46
C GLY A 18 89.88 10.19 11.02
N SER A 19 90.71 9.23 10.73
CA SER A 19 91.21 8.03 11.53
C SER A 19 90.29 6.89 11.98
N GLU A 20 90.66 5.73 11.52
CA GLU A 20 90.29 4.38 11.94
C GLU A 20 90.56 4.13 13.41
N GLU A 21 89.64 3.51 14.11
CA GLU A 21 89.93 2.68 15.28
C GLU A 21 89.01 1.46 15.28
N ASN A 22 89.58 0.28 15.09
CA ASN A 22 89.00 -1.04 15.25
C ASN A 22 88.49 -1.28 16.67
N ASN A 23 87.19 -1.50 16.84
CA ASN A 23 86.69 -2.19 18.04
C ASN A 23 85.69 -3.27 17.61
N GLU A 24 86.14 -4.51 17.72
CA GLU A 24 85.33 -5.70 17.71
C GLU A 24 84.26 -5.63 18.82
N ILE A 25 82.99 -5.44 18.41
CA ILE A 25 81.89 -5.58 19.34
C ILE A 25 81.20 -6.92 19.01
N LYS A 26 81.28 -7.80 19.96
CA LYS A 26 80.52 -9.05 20.06
C LYS A 26 79.05 -8.84 19.66
N LYS A 27 78.58 -9.60 18.67
CA LYS A 27 77.15 -9.78 18.40
C LYS A 27 76.53 -10.53 19.58
N GLU A 28 75.92 -9.84 20.53
CA GLU A 28 74.85 -10.38 21.33
C GLU A 28 73.63 -10.55 20.53
N ASP A 29 73.23 -11.77 20.26
CA ASP A 29 71.99 -12.16 19.63
C ASP A 29 70.84 -11.88 20.58
N LYS A 30 70.32 -10.60 20.57
CA LYS A 30 69.09 -10.24 21.25
C LYS A 30 67.94 -10.74 20.40
N THR A 31 67.47 -11.96 20.67
CA THR A 31 66.14 -12.41 20.30
C THR A 31 65.11 -11.42 20.87
N VAL A 32 64.77 -10.41 20.03
CA VAL A 32 63.64 -9.54 20.30
C VAL A 32 62.40 -10.43 20.17
N LYS A 33 61.88 -10.90 21.32
CA LYS A 33 60.50 -11.39 21.38
C LYS A 33 59.60 -10.23 20.96
N ASN A 34 59.23 -10.19 19.66
CA ASN A 34 58.18 -9.36 19.18
C ASN A 34 56.90 -9.78 19.90
N ASN A 35 56.58 -9.13 21.00
CA ASN A 35 55.24 -9.14 21.58
C ASN A 35 54.31 -8.42 20.60
N THR A 36 53.93 -9.11 19.54
CA THR A 36 52.94 -8.62 18.61
C THR A 36 51.62 -8.49 19.39
N ILE A 37 51.25 -7.27 19.75
CA ILE A 37 49.96 -7.01 20.38
C ILE A 37 48.92 -7.36 19.35
N LEU A 38 48.24 -8.47 19.50
CA LEU A 38 47.19 -8.91 18.59
C LEU A 38 45.98 -7.95 18.68
N PRO A 39 45.45 -7.51 17.56
CA PRO A 39 44.24 -6.66 17.53
C PRO A 39 43.08 -7.33 18.25
N LEU A 40 42.37 -6.57 19.09
CA LEU A 40 41.14 -6.99 19.75
C LEU A 40 39.95 -6.71 18.86
N VAL A 41 39.11 -7.71 18.60
CA VAL A 41 37.92 -7.62 17.74
C VAL A 41 36.66 -8.03 18.49
N GLN A 42 35.56 -7.41 18.14
CA GLN A 42 34.23 -7.86 18.54
C GLN A 42 33.70 -8.84 17.50
N THR A 43 33.09 -9.91 17.97
CA THR A 43 32.61 -10.99 17.10
C THR A 43 31.16 -11.30 17.32
N SER A 44 30.51 -11.76 16.26
CA SER A 44 29.19 -12.37 16.28
C SER A 44 29.22 -13.70 15.57
N LYS A 45 28.23 -14.55 15.83
CA LYS A 45 28.09 -15.84 15.13
C LYS A 45 27.19 -15.68 13.94
N ALA A 46 27.59 -16.19 12.79
CA ALA A 46 26.66 -16.42 11.68
C ALA A 46 25.59 -17.42 12.14
N LYS A 47 24.32 -17.14 11.91
CA LYS A 47 23.23 -18.00 12.37
C LYS A 47 22.33 -18.37 11.21
N ARG A 48 21.99 -19.64 11.10
CA ARG A 48 20.95 -20.10 10.18
C ARG A 48 19.59 -19.98 10.87
N LYS A 49 18.77 -19.06 10.37
CA LYS A 49 17.43 -18.81 10.93
C LYS A 49 16.48 -18.30 9.86
N SER A 50 15.19 -18.22 10.19
CA SER A 50 14.23 -17.53 9.33
C SER A 50 14.55 -16.03 9.25
N PHE A 51 14.39 -15.46 8.07
CA PHE A 51 14.59 -14.04 7.82
C PHE A 51 13.35 -13.46 7.17
N ILE A 52 12.78 -12.44 7.80
CA ILE A 52 11.57 -11.77 7.31
C ILE A 52 11.91 -10.30 7.12
N HIS A 53 11.76 -9.82 5.88
CA HIS A 53 11.90 -8.41 5.57
C HIS A 53 10.50 -7.79 5.46
N LYS A 54 10.32 -6.68 6.13
CA LYS A 54 9.07 -5.91 6.11
C LYS A 54 9.33 -4.51 5.59
N ILE A 55 8.36 -3.98 4.91
CA ILE A 55 8.30 -2.56 4.56
C ILE A 55 7.14 -1.92 5.31
N SER A 56 7.36 -0.71 5.83
CA SER A 56 6.30 0.10 6.43
C SER A 56 5.89 1.20 5.45
N ILE A 57 4.59 1.32 5.23
CA ILE A 57 3.99 2.33 4.37
C ILE A 57 2.74 2.89 5.03
N GLN A 58 2.41 4.13 4.71
CA GLN A 58 1.16 4.75 5.13
C GLN A 58 0.05 4.46 4.13
N GLY A 59 -1.15 4.28 4.65
CA GLY A 59 -2.38 4.12 3.89
C GLY A 59 -3.54 4.77 4.63
N SER A 60 -4.70 4.72 4.03
CA SER A 60 -5.96 5.19 4.59
C SER A 60 -7.03 4.11 4.54
N ILE A 61 -7.94 4.17 5.49
CA ILE A 61 -9.16 3.37 5.44
C ILE A 61 -10.10 4.00 4.41
N GLU A 62 -10.61 3.18 3.50
CA GLU A 62 -11.66 3.57 2.56
C GLU A 62 -12.88 2.68 2.76
N SER A 63 -14.07 3.26 2.64
CA SER A 63 -15.31 2.49 2.52
C SER A 63 -15.43 1.96 1.10
N THR A 64 -15.89 0.72 0.95
CA THR A 64 -16.20 0.16 -0.37
C THR A 64 -17.48 0.74 -0.96
N GLN A 65 -18.33 1.36 -0.13
CA GLN A 65 -19.61 1.96 -0.48
C GLN A 65 -19.73 3.35 0.16
N ASP A 66 -19.27 4.37 -0.55
CA ASP A 66 -19.32 5.78 -0.17
C ASP A 66 -19.81 6.58 -1.39
N ILE A 67 -21.01 7.12 -1.30
CA ILE A 67 -21.64 7.83 -2.43
C ILE A 67 -22.32 9.12 -1.98
N LEU A 68 -22.34 10.07 -2.90
CA LEU A 68 -23.23 11.21 -2.85
C LEU A 68 -24.55 10.85 -3.55
N LEU A 69 -25.63 10.84 -2.79
CA LEU A 69 -26.97 10.61 -3.33
C LEU A 69 -27.47 11.91 -3.98
N ASN A 70 -27.81 11.81 -5.25
CA ASN A 70 -28.38 12.90 -6.05
C ASN A 70 -29.79 12.53 -6.49
N THR A 71 -30.59 13.50 -6.92
CA THR A 71 -31.84 13.24 -7.63
C THR A 71 -31.59 13.09 -9.13
N GLU A 72 -32.42 12.30 -9.82
CA GLU A 72 -32.41 12.19 -11.27
C GLU A 72 -33.38 13.19 -11.93
N MET A 73 -34.33 13.76 -11.15
CA MET A 73 -35.35 14.68 -11.62
C MET A 73 -35.33 15.95 -10.79
N SER A 74 -35.78 17.05 -11.39
CA SER A 74 -35.97 18.32 -10.69
C SER A 74 -37.31 18.35 -9.97
N GLY A 75 -37.34 18.88 -8.76
CA GLY A 75 -38.56 19.04 -7.97
C GLY A 75 -38.32 19.70 -6.63
N ILE A 76 -39.37 20.15 -5.98
CA ILE A 76 -39.29 20.71 -4.62
C ILE A 76 -39.23 19.56 -3.63
N ILE A 77 -38.36 19.67 -2.63
CA ILE A 77 -38.27 18.70 -1.55
C ILE A 77 -39.41 18.89 -0.57
N ASN A 78 -40.29 17.88 -0.47
CA ASN A 78 -41.41 17.89 0.46
C ASN A 78 -40.99 17.48 1.86
N GLU A 79 -40.15 16.42 1.97
CA GLU A 79 -39.73 15.89 3.26
C GLU A 79 -38.32 15.33 3.14
N VAL A 80 -37.58 15.49 4.24
CA VAL A 80 -36.28 14.82 4.49
C VAL A 80 -36.46 13.99 5.76
N ASN A 81 -36.39 12.67 5.62
CA ASN A 81 -36.75 11.71 6.68
C ASN A 81 -35.57 11.23 7.51
N VAL A 82 -34.41 11.81 7.31
CA VAL A 82 -33.17 11.39 7.97
C VAL A 82 -32.32 12.60 8.34
N ALA A 83 -31.49 12.44 9.36
CA ALA A 83 -30.49 13.40 9.80
C ALA A 83 -29.08 12.84 9.65
N SER A 84 -28.08 13.73 9.72
CA SER A 84 -26.67 13.29 9.77
C SER A 84 -26.43 12.45 11.02
N GLY A 85 -25.76 11.31 10.85
CA GLY A 85 -25.52 10.31 11.89
C GLY A 85 -26.52 9.15 11.92
N ASP A 86 -27.65 9.26 11.21
CA ASP A 86 -28.67 8.20 11.18
C ASP A 86 -28.18 6.97 10.43
N ARG A 87 -28.49 5.79 10.97
CA ARG A 87 -28.33 4.51 10.27
C ARG A 87 -29.55 4.20 9.43
N VAL A 88 -29.35 3.84 8.20
CA VAL A 88 -30.39 3.54 7.23
C VAL A 88 -30.22 2.15 6.62
N LYS A 89 -31.32 1.55 6.20
CA LYS A 89 -31.34 0.25 5.49
C LYS A 89 -31.59 0.46 4.01
N ALA A 90 -31.10 -0.45 3.20
CA ALA A 90 -31.38 -0.50 1.77
C ALA A 90 -32.91 -0.44 1.50
N GLY A 91 -33.33 0.43 0.59
CA GLY A 91 -34.73 0.67 0.26
C GLY A 91 -35.45 1.66 1.17
N GLN A 92 -34.86 2.10 2.30
CA GLN A 92 -35.45 3.11 3.19
C GLN A 92 -35.59 4.44 2.45
N VAL A 93 -36.77 5.08 2.60
CA VAL A 93 -37.04 6.40 2.01
C VAL A 93 -36.29 7.47 2.80
N LEU A 94 -35.46 8.23 2.08
CA LEU A 94 -34.60 9.30 2.64
C LEU A 94 -35.16 10.68 2.38
N VAL A 95 -35.59 10.93 1.12
CA VAL A 95 -36.15 12.20 0.69
C VAL A 95 -37.37 11.93 -0.19
N SER A 96 -38.42 12.70 0.00
CA SER A 96 -39.57 12.76 -0.91
C SER A 96 -39.67 14.13 -1.57
N MET A 97 -39.86 14.14 -2.88
CA MET A 97 -40.03 15.34 -3.67
C MET A 97 -41.51 15.48 -4.09
N ASP A 98 -41.91 16.67 -4.48
CA ASP A 98 -43.25 16.94 -4.91
C ASP A 98 -43.53 16.22 -6.26
N ALA A 99 -44.48 15.31 -6.24
CA ALA A 99 -44.95 14.56 -7.39
C ALA A 99 -46.37 14.93 -7.82
N ALA A 100 -46.95 16.05 -7.31
CA ALA A 100 -48.35 16.39 -7.53
C ALA A 100 -48.70 16.46 -9.01
N LEU A 101 -47.86 17.09 -9.83
CA LEU A 101 -48.07 17.19 -11.27
C LEU A 101 -48.01 15.80 -11.97
N ILE A 102 -47.05 14.97 -11.59
CA ILE A 102 -46.94 13.62 -12.15
C ILE A 102 -48.14 12.77 -11.76
N ASN A 103 -48.60 12.88 -10.51
CA ASN A 103 -49.76 12.17 -10.01
C ASN A 103 -51.06 12.61 -10.78
N ALA A 104 -51.23 13.92 -11.05
CA ALA A 104 -52.33 14.41 -11.86
C ALA A 104 -52.29 13.84 -13.29
N ASN A 105 -51.13 13.82 -13.93
CA ASN A 105 -50.96 13.25 -15.26
C ASN A 105 -51.25 11.73 -15.29
N ILE A 106 -50.86 11.01 -14.21
CA ILE A 106 -51.16 9.56 -14.07
C ILE A 106 -52.69 9.38 -13.99
N GLN A 107 -53.40 10.17 -13.19
CA GLN A 107 -54.85 10.06 -13.04
C GLN A 107 -55.59 10.36 -14.38
N GLU A 108 -55.16 11.38 -15.08
CA GLU A 108 -55.70 11.69 -16.43
C GLU A 108 -55.50 10.51 -17.39
N LEU A 109 -54.26 9.97 -17.43
CA LEU A 109 -53.92 8.87 -18.33
C LEU A 109 -54.67 7.58 -17.96
N LEU A 110 -54.90 7.32 -16.66
CA LEU A 110 -55.72 6.18 -16.21
C LEU A 110 -57.15 6.25 -16.74
N SER A 111 -57.78 7.45 -16.71
CA SER A 111 -59.12 7.66 -17.28
C SER A 111 -59.15 7.42 -18.79
N GLN A 112 -58.12 7.87 -19.53
CA GLN A 112 -57.99 7.62 -20.95
C GLN A 112 -57.79 6.12 -21.25
N LEU A 113 -57.00 5.43 -20.45
CA LEU A 113 -56.73 4.00 -20.58
C LEU A 113 -57.99 3.15 -20.33
N GLU A 114 -58.77 3.52 -19.31
CA GLU A 114 -60.05 2.86 -19.00
C GLU A 114 -61.00 2.94 -20.20
N PHE A 115 -61.16 4.13 -20.81
CA PHE A 115 -61.99 4.31 -22.01
C PHE A 115 -61.43 3.51 -23.21
N ALA A 116 -60.13 3.54 -23.42
CA ALA A 116 -59.48 2.77 -24.48
C ALA A 116 -59.67 1.24 -24.33
N ARG A 117 -59.59 0.76 -23.11
CA ARG A 117 -59.84 -0.69 -22.77
C ARG A 117 -61.31 -1.03 -23.06
N TYR A 118 -62.24 -0.18 -22.65
CA TYR A 118 -63.67 -0.37 -22.99
C TYR A 118 -63.89 -0.46 -24.49
N THR A 119 -63.29 0.49 -25.24
CA THR A 119 -63.40 0.52 -26.72
C THR A 119 -62.76 -0.74 -27.34
N ARG A 120 -61.58 -1.17 -26.89
CA ARG A 120 -60.96 -2.38 -27.37
C ARG A 120 -61.88 -3.61 -27.13
N ASP A 121 -62.43 -3.72 -25.93
CA ASP A 121 -63.28 -4.87 -25.57
C ASP A 121 -64.53 -4.92 -26.45
N LYS A 122 -65.12 -3.78 -26.81
CA LYS A 122 -66.22 -3.70 -27.75
C LYS A 122 -65.82 -4.10 -29.17
N GLN A 123 -64.63 -3.64 -29.66
CA GLN A 123 -64.16 -4.00 -30.99
C GLN A 123 -63.75 -5.47 -31.09
N VAL A 124 -63.18 -6.07 -30.02
CA VAL A 124 -62.92 -7.48 -29.94
C VAL A 124 -64.20 -8.31 -29.99
N ALA A 125 -65.24 -7.93 -29.22
CA ALA A 125 -66.54 -8.63 -29.21
C ALA A 125 -67.27 -8.53 -30.59
N LEU A 126 -67.22 -7.37 -31.30
CA LEU A 126 -67.72 -7.22 -32.63
C LEU A 126 -66.98 -8.07 -33.65
N PHE A 127 -65.68 -8.15 -33.56
CA PHE A 127 -64.85 -8.99 -34.43
C PHE A 127 -65.15 -10.49 -34.23
N GLU A 128 -65.27 -10.95 -32.97
CA GLU A 128 -65.65 -12.32 -32.65
C GLU A 128 -67.07 -12.73 -33.16
N GLN A 129 -67.94 -11.75 -33.32
CA GLN A 129 -69.27 -11.92 -33.91
C GLN A 129 -69.29 -11.76 -35.46
N GLU A 130 -68.13 -11.66 -36.11
CA GLU A 130 -67.97 -11.42 -37.55
C GLU A 130 -68.61 -10.06 -38.04
N LEU A 131 -68.89 -9.14 -37.11
CA LEU A 131 -69.50 -7.84 -37.39
C LEU A 131 -68.47 -6.71 -37.38
N GLY A 132 -67.21 -6.94 -36.99
CA GLY A 132 -66.14 -5.98 -36.90
C GLY A 132 -64.97 -6.23 -37.85
N SER A 133 -64.19 -5.20 -38.12
CA SER A 133 -62.96 -5.29 -38.88
C SER A 133 -61.78 -5.71 -38.02
N GLU A 134 -60.89 -6.58 -38.56
CA GLU A 134 -59.63 -6.91 -37.93
C GLU A 134 -58.74 -5.65 -37.70
N PHE A 135 -58.83 -4.69 -38.65
CA PHE A 135 -58.13 -3.44 -38.53
C PHE A 135 -58.58 -2.61 -37.32
N ASP A 136 -59.91 -2.51 -37.07
CA ASP A 136 -60.46 -1.77 -35.92
C ASP A 136 -60.10 -2.42 -34.60
N LYS A 137 -60.18 -3.76 -34.50
CA LYS A 137 -59.71 -4.51 -33.38
C LYS A 137 -58.25 -4.21 -33.11
N LYS A 138 -57.37 -4.37 -34.12
CA LYS A 138 -55.93 -4.17 -34.01
C LYS A 138 -55.55 -2.73 -33.66
N SER A 139 -56.29 -1.76 -34.19
CA SER A 139 -56.14 -0.34 -33.86
C SER A 139 -56.46 -0.06 -32.41
N ALA A 140 -57.56 -0.62 -31.87
CA ALA A 140 -57.96 -0.47 -30.47
C ALA A 140 -56.96 -1.16 -29.53
N GLU A 141 -56.47 -2.36 -29.86
CA GLU A 141 -55.41 -3.02 -29.12
C GLU A 141 -54.12 -2.18 -29.06
N ASN A 142 -53.68 -1.62 -30.19
CA ASN A 142 -52.50 -0.77 -30.26
C ASN A 142 -52.67 0.51 -29.42
N GLN A 143 -53.87 1.10 -29.39
CA GLN A 143 -54.17 2.28 -28.58
C GLN A 143 -54.02 1.99 -27.11
N VAL A 144 -54.52 0.85 -26.60
CA VAL A 144 -54.37 0.39 -25.22
C VAL A 144 -52.88 0.21 -24.90
N SER A 145 -52.12 -0.52 -25.72
CA SER A 145 -50.71 -0.76 -25.55
C SER A 145 -49.89 0.53 -25.49
N SER A 146 -50.23 1.53 -26.34
CA SER A 146 -49.58 2.84 -26.32
C SER A 146 -49.81 3.59 -25.02
N LEU A 147 -51.06 3.60 -24.50
CA LEU A 147 -51.39 4.27 -23.23
C LEU A 147 -50.75 3.54 -22.03
N GLU A 148 -50.71 2.22 -22.03
CA GLU A 148 -50.01 1.42 -20.99
C GLU A 148 -48.50 1.74 -20.96
N SER A 149 -47.91 1.89 -22.13
CA SER A 149 -46.47 2.29 -22.22
C SER A 149 -46.23 3.69 -21.65
N LYS A 150 -47.15 4.65 -21.94
CA LYS A 150 -47.08 6.00 -21.36
C LYS A 150 -47.28 5.97 -19.84
N LEU A 151 -48.20 5.17 -19.31
CA LEU A 151 -48.44 4.99 -17.89
C LEU A 151 -47.21 4.46 -17.20
N ASN A 152 -46.56 3.45 -17.78
CA ASN A 152 -45.30 2.90 -17.23
C ASN A 152 -44.22 3.99 -17.15
N THR A 153 -44.11 4.84 -18.18
CA THR A 153 -43.15 5.97 -18.17
C THR A 153 -43.39 6.93 -17.01
N LEU A 154 -44.68 7.32 -16.81
CA LEU A 154 -45.05 8.21 -15.71
C LEU A 154 -44.79 7.56 -14.32
N ASN A 155 -45.07 6.28 -14.17
CA ASN A 155 -44.82 5.56 -12.94
C ASN A 155 -43.30 5.50 -12.61
N ILE A 156 -42.44 5.33 -13.63
CA ILE A 156 -40.99 5.41 -13.47
C ILE A 156 -40.60 6.83 -13.02
N GLN A 157 -41.14 7.88 -13.65
CA GLN A 157 -40.87 9.26 -13.23
C GLN A 157 -41.32 9.53 -11.80
N GLN A 158 -42.52 9.05 -11.41
CA GLN A 158 -43.04 9.15 -10.05
C GLN A 158 -42.09 8.45 -9.07
N SER A 159 -41.63 7.25 -9.36
CA SER A 159 -40.71 6.49 -8.48
C SER A 159 -39.38 7.22 -8.23
N LYS A 160 -38.94 8.04 -9.20
CA LYS A 160 -37.74 8.87 -9.10
C LYS A 160 -37.89 10.13 -8.24
N MET A 161 -39.16 10.48 -7.89
CA MET A 161 -39.42 11.52 -6.90
C MET A 161 -39.18 11.10 -5.46
N ILE A 162 -38.91 9.83 -5.23
CA ILE A 162 -38.62 9.26 -3.91
C ILE A 162 -37.19 8.73 -3.91
N ILE A 163 -36.31 9.37 -3.15
CA ILE A 163 -34.93 8.95 -3.00
C ILE A 163 -34.84 7.94 -1.88
N LYS A 164 -34.29 6.75 -2.20
CA LYS A 164 -34.12 5.64 -1.26
C LYS A 164 -32.63 5.30 -1.09
N ALA A 165 -32.28 4.74 0.07
CA ALA A 165 -30.94 4.23 0.29
C ALA A 165 -30.66 3.01 -0.60
N PRO A 166 -29.59 3.01 -1.40
CA PRO A 166 -29.25 1.89 -2.27
C PRO A 166 -28.58 0.72 -1.51
N PHE A 167 -28.03 0.96 -0.32
CA PHE A 167 -27.39 -0.02 0.56
C PHE A 167 -27.53 0.41 2.03
N ASP A 168 -27.22 -0.52 2.93
CA ASP A 168 -27.20 -0.26 4.38
C ASP A 168 -25.99 0.60 4.74
N GLY A 169 -26.21 1.66 5.53
CA GLY A 169 -25.11 2.56 5.90
C GLY A 169 -25.53 3.64 6.89
N THR A 170 -24.66 4.62 7.03
CA THR A 170 -24.87 5.80 7.87
C THR A 170 -24.89 7.05 6.98
N ILE A 171 -25.82 7.93 7.25
CA ILE A 171 -25.87 9.26 6.63
C ILE A 171 -24.78 10.12 7.27
N ASP A 172 -23.74 10.41 6.50
CA ASP A 172 -22.64 11.27 6.96
C ASP A 172 -23.07 12.74 6.99
N GLN A 173 -23.63 13.22 5.89
CA GLN A 173 -24.05 14.61 5.74
C GLN A 173 -25.32 14.73 4.95
N VAL A 174 -26.23 15.63 5.38
CA VAL A 174 -27.47 15.99 4.71
C VAL A 174 -27.36 17.42 4.20
N TYR A 175 -27.47 17.59 2.88
CA TYR A 175 -27.49 18.91 2.21
C TYR A 175 -28.92 19.36 1.87
N ALA A 176 -29.82 18.41 1.67
CA ALA A 176 -31.20 18.61 1.29
C ALA A 176 -31.99 19.30 2.43
N LYS A 177 -32.83 20.28 2.06
CA LYS A 177 -33.73 20.96 3.00
C LYS A 177 -35.15 20.95 2.46
N LYS A 178 -36.14 20.76 3.32
CA LYS A 178 -37.55 20.89 2.98
C LYS A 178 -37.84 22.25 2.34
N GLY A 179 -38.59 22.26 1.23
CA GLY A 179 -38.91 23.45 0.46
C GLY A 179 -37.83 23.89 -0.53
N GLN A 180 -36.65 23.25 -0.54
CA GLN A 180 -35.59 23.56 -1.49
C GLN A 180 -35.88 22.90 -2.84
N LEU A 181 -35.51 23.56 -3.93
CA LEU A 181 -35.49 22.96 -5.26
C LEU A 181 -34.30 22.00 -5.35
N ALA A 182 -34.55 20.75 -5.64
CA ALA A 182 -33.54 19.76 -6.00
C ALA A 182 -33.45 19.61 -7.51
N ALA A 183 -32.25 19.41 -8.04
CA ALA A 183 -32.00 19.21 -9.48
C ALA A 183 -30.94 18.14 -9.68
N PRO A 184 -30.87 17.48 -10.85
CA PRO A 184 -29.80 16.56 -11.18
C PRO A 184 -28.42 17.16 -10.93
N GLN A 185 -27.47 16.36 -10.44
CA GLN A 185 -26.10 16.75 -10.07
C GLN A 185 -25.97 17.57 -8.75
N MET A 186 -27.07 17.97 -8.12
CA MET A 186 -27.02 18.57 -6.78
C MET A 186 -27.02 17.45 -5.72
N PRO A 187 -25.98 17.35 -4.86
CA PRO A 187 -25.96 16.34 -3.83
C PRO A 187 -27.05 16.61 -2.77
N LEU A 188 -27.83 15.58 -2.46
CA LEU A 188 -28.84 15.64 -1.40
C LEU A 188 -28.26 15.20 -0.07
N MET A 189 -27.44 14.17 -0.07
CA MET A 189 -26.76 13.64 1.14
C MET A 189 -25.61 12.71 0.75
N ARG A 190 -24.75 12.43 1.73
CA ARG A 190 -23.70 11.42 1.63
C ARG A 190 -24.08 10.20 2.45
N LEU A 191 -24.07 9.03 1.81
CA LEU A 191 -24.33 7.73 2.44
C LEU A 191 -23.05 6.91 2.41
N VAL A 192 -22.62 6.43 3.58
CA VAL A 192 -21.37 5.70 3.78
C VAL A 192 -21.64 4.38 4.50
N ASN A 193 -21.14 3.29 3.96
CA ASN A 193 -21.13 2.01 4.66
C ASN A 193 -19.81 1.87 5.44
N THR A 194 -19.87 1.96 6.77
CA THR A 194 -18.71 1.80 7.65
C THR A 194 -18.42 0.35 8.04
N GLU A 195 -19.27 -0.60 7.66
CA GLU A 195 -19.07 -2.02 7.97
C GLU A 195 -18.20 -2.72 6.93
N GLN A 196 -18.15 -2.20 5.72
CA GLN A 196 -17.34 -2.74 4.64
C GLN A 196 -16.22 -1.77 4.30
N THR A 197 -15.12 -1.89 5.03
CA THR A 197 -13.93 -1.05 4.82
C THR A 197 -12.74 -1.85 4.34
N GLU A 198 -11.85 -1.18 3.65
CA GLU A 198 -10.55 -1.70 3.24
C GLU A 198 -9.47 -0.65 3.51
N VAL A 199 -8.24 -1.10 3.67
CA VAL A 199 -7.11 -0.19 3.70
C VAL A 199 -6.53 -0.06 2.29
N VAL A 200 -6.26 1.16 1.89
CA VAL A 200 -5.66 1.50 0.59
C VAL A 200 -4.33 2.20 0.84
N ALA A 201 -3.30 1.75 0.14
CA ALA A 201 -1.97 2.34 0.28
C ALA A 201 -1.22 2.37 -1.06
N SER A 202 -0.35 3.37 -1.21
CA SER A 202 0.52 3.54 -2.36
C SER A 202 1.91 2.99 -2.06
N VAL A 203 2.37 2.04 -2.85
CA VAL A 203 3.64 1.34 -2.70
C VAL A 203 4.59 1.71 -3.82
N SER A 204 5.85 1.96 -3.50
CA SER A 204 6.88 2.27 -4.51
C SER A 204 7.07 1.11 -5.50
N GLU A 205 7.19 1.44 -6.79
CA GLU A 205 7.41 0.52 -7.92
C GLU A 205 8.54 -0.50 -7.66
N LYS A 206 9.58 -0.14 -6.92
CA LYS A 206 10.69 -1.04 -6.58
C LYS A 206 10.27 -2.33 -5.86
N HIS A 207 9.09 -2.33 -5.20
CA HIS A 207 8.55 -3.49 -4.48
C HIS A 207 7.55 -4.30 -5.31
N PHE A 208 7.23 -3.88 -6.55
CA PHE A 208 6.21 -4.49 -7.40
C PHE A 208 6.40 -6.00 -7.60
N LYS A 209 7.66 -6.45 -7.78
CA LYS A 209 7.97 -7.88 -7.97
C LYS A 209 7.66 -8.75 -6.75
N ASN A 210 7.67 -8.15 -5.55
CA ASN A 210 7.60 -8.86 -4.27
C ASN A 210 6.21 -8.82 -3.64
N ILE A 211 5.35 -7.88 -4.06
CA ILE A 211 4.01 -7.72 -3.50
C ILE A 211 2.98 -8.21 -4.50
N ARG A 212 2.18 -9.19 -4.06
CA ARG A 212 1.15 -9.84 -4.87
C ARG A 212 -0.11 -10.02 -4.02
N ARG A 213 -1.23 -10.34 -4.66
CA ARG A 213 -2.42 -10.81 -3.96
C ARG A 213 -2.07 -11.97 -3.04
N GLY A 214 -2.50 -11.93 -1.78
CA GLY A 214 -2.16 -12.89 -0.74
C GLY A 214 -0.89 -12.57 0.06
N THR A 215 -0.13 -11.52 -0.27
CA THR A 215 1.01 -11.06 0.55
C THR A 215 0.50 -10.66 1.93
N SER A 216 1.10 -11.22 2.97
CA SER A 216 0.74 -10.94 4.36
C SER A 216 1.15 -9.53 4.77
N LEU A 217 0.26 -8.87 5.50
CA LEU A 217 0.50 -7.55 6.06
C LEU A 217 -0.17 -7.41 7.43
N LYS A 218 0.33 -6.47 8.20
CA LYS A 218 -0.24 -6.04 9.48
C LYS A 218 -0.62 -4.58 9.36
N ILE A 219 -1.84 -4.25 9.78
CA ILE A 219 -2.38 -2.90 9.77
C ILE A 219 -2.33 -2.37 11.18
N ASN A 220 -1.57 -1.31 11.40
CA ASN A 220 -1.46 -0.60 12.66
C ASN A 220 -2.20 0.74 12.56
N PHE A 221 -2.73 1.22 13.68
CA PHE A 221 -3.44 2.49 13.76
C PHE A 221 -2.74 3.41 14.78
N PRO A 222 -1.65 4.08 14.39
CA PRO A 222 -0.76 4.78 15.32
C PRO A 222 -1.44 5.91 16.11
N ASN A 223 -2.47 6.53 15.53
CA ASN A 223 -3.20 7.64 16.15
C ASN A 223 -4.42 7.19 16.98
N TYR A 224 -4.67 5.89 17.04
CA TYR A 224 -5.84 5.33 17.68
C TYR A 224 -5.41 4.15 18.55
N ASN A 225 -6.00 4.02 19.72
CA ASN A 225 -5.72 2.89 20.61
C ASN A 225 -6.49 1.63 20.15
N LEU A 226 -6.19 1.18 18.94
CA LEU A 226 -6.82 0.02 18.31
C LEU A 226 -5.79 -1.11 18.17
N GLU A 227 -6.27 -2.34 18.39
CA GLU A 227 -5.45 -3.52 18.15
C GLU A 227 -5.09 -3.66 16.67
N PRO A 228 -3.84 -4.02 16.36
CA PRO A 228 -3.41 -4.25 14.98
C PRO A 228 -4.21 -5.37 14.31
N ILE A 229 -4.50 -5.20 13.02
CA ILE A 229 -5.24 -6.17 12.23
C ILE A 229 -4.26 -6.93 11.32
N GLU A 230 -4.21 -8.25 11.48
CA GLU A 230 -3.54 -9.13 10.51
C GLU A 230 -4.43 -9.31 9.28
N SER A 231 -3.86 -9.09 8.10
CA SER A 231 -4.59 -9.18 6.83
C SER A 231 -3.66 -9.62 5.70
N VAL A 232 -4.22 -9.69 4.50
CA VAL A 232 -3.48 -9.98 3.28
C VAL A 232 -3.86 -9.00 2.18
N VAL A 233 -2.95 -8.76 1.27
CA VAL A 233 -3.22 -7.95 0.07
C VAL A 233 -4.34 -8.62 -0.72
N SER A 234 -5.48 -7.94 -0.84
CA SER A 234 -6.65 -8.41 -1.59
C SER A 234 -6.54 -8.10 -3.08
N SER A 235 -5.96 -6.95 -3.41
CA SER A 235 -5.69 -6.56 -4.79
C SER A 235 -4.44 -5.69 -4.91
N VAL A 236 -3.82 -5.76 -6.09
CA VAL A 236 -2.67 -4.95 -6.49
C VAL A 236 -3.06 -4.23 -7.77
N GLY A 237 -2.91 -2.92 -7.80
CA GLY A 237 -3.19 -2.11 -8.98
C GLY A 237 -2.27 -2.47 -10.13
N SER A 238 -2.81 -2.45 -11.34
CA SER A 238 -2.08 -2.72 -12.59
C SER A 238 -1.50 -1.46 -13.24
N TYR A 239 -1.66 -0.31 -12.59
CA TYR A 239 -1.19 0.98 -13.06
C TYR A 239 -0.17 1.57 -12.08
N ILE A 240 0.91 2.12 -12.64
CA ILE A 240 1.92 2.85 -11.86
C ILE A 240 1.69 4.34 -12.10
N GLU A 241 1.45 5.08 -11.01
CA GLU A 241 1.26 6.51 -11.05
C GLU A 241 2.57 7.21 -11.45
N PRO A 242 2.62 7.93 -12.59
CA PRO A 242 3.86 8.50 -13.10
C PRO A 242 4.49 9.56 -12.20
N THR A 243 3.67 10.29 -11.45
CA THR A 243 4.10 11.44 -10.63
C THR A 243 4.96 11.03 -9.45
N ASN A 244 4.65 9.89 -8.82
CA ASN A 244 5.32 9.43 -7.60
C ASN A 244 5.89 8.00 -7.71
N ARG A 245 5.76 7.36 -8.88
CA ARG A 245 6.24 6.00 -9.14
C ARG A 245 5.73 4.98 -8.12
N THR A 246 4.42 5.02 -7.84
CA THR A 246 3.76 4.09 -6.94
C THR A 246 2.65 3.31 -7.65
N PHE A 247 2.33 2.15 -7.10
CA PHE A 247 1.13 1.39 -7.43
C PHE A 247 0.27 1.22 -6.18
N THR A 248 -1.02 1.12 -6.37
CA THR A 248 -1.99 1.01 -5.26
C THR A 248 -2.15 -0.45 -4.86
N ILE A 249 -2.18 -0.71 -3.56
CA ILE A 249 -2.61 -1.98 -2.98
C ILE A 249 -3.85 -1.76 -2.12
N ARG A 250 -4.66 -2.81 -2.00
CA ARG A 250 -5.83 -2.85 -1.12
C ARG A 250 -5.75 -4.10 -0.24
N ALA A 251 -6.18 -3.96 0.99
CA ALA A 251 -6.34 -5.08 1.90
C ALA A 251 -7.63 -4.93 2.70
N LYS A 252 -8.37 -6.04 2.88
CA LYS A 252 -9.63 -6.01 3.63
C LYS A 252 -9.34 -5.80 5.12
N THR A 253 -10.14 -4.97 5.74
CA THR A 253 -10.18 -4.87 7.19
C THR A 253 -11.33 -5.74 7.71
N THR A 254 -11.11 -6.48 8.78
CA THR A 254 -12.19 -7.16 9.49
C THR A 254 -12.82 -6.13 10.44
N ASN A 255 -13.97 -5.59 10.06
CA ASN A 255 -14.56 -4.48 10.79
C ASN A 255 -15.26 -4.90 12.09
N LYS A 256 -14.50 -5.15 13.13
CA LYS A 256 -15.02 -5.27 14.50
C LYS A 256 -14.83 -3.99 15.34
N VAL A 257 -14.27 -2.91 14.78
CA VAL A 257 -13.60 -1.88 15.59
C VAL A 257 -14.04 -0.45 15.25
N GLY A 258 -15.14 -0.26 14.53
CA GLY A 258 -15.63 1.11 14.25
C GLY A 258 -14.63 1.95 13.43
N LEU A 259 -14.02 1.36 12.41
CA LEU A 259 -13.13 2.06 11.50
C LEU A 259 -13.93 3.07 10.67
N MET A 260 -13.45 4.30 10.62
CA MET A 260 -14.06 5.34 9.80
C MET A 260 -13.23 5.59 8.53
N PRO A 261 -13.86 5.90 7.40
CA PRO A 261 -13.15 6.34 6.19
C PRO A 261 -12.17 7.48 6.49
N ASN A 262 -11.07 7.51 5.76
CA ASN A 262 -9.95 8.45 5.90
C ASN A 262 -9.14 8.34 7.20
N MET A 263 -9.37 7.33 8.04
CA MET A 263 -8.46 7.04 9.15
C MET A 263 -7.09 6.66 8.60
N LEU A 264 -6.04 7.22 9.20
CA LEU A 264 -4.65 6.87 8.88
C LEU A 264 -4.34 5.46 9.39
N ALA A 265 -3.76 4.65 8.52
CA ALA A 265 -3.26 3.32 8.83
C ALA A 265 -1.79 3.20 8.42
N GLU A 266 -1.01 2.45 9.18
CA GLU A 266 0.35 2.05 8.85
C GLU A 266 0.37 0.56 8.52
N LEU A 267 0.84 0.21 7.33
CA LEU A 267 0.89 -1.16 6.84
C LEU A 267 2.32 -1.69 6.91
N GLU A 268 2.52 -2.72 7.71
CA GLU A 268 3.76 -3.52 7.68
C GLU A 268 3.57 -4.71 6.73
N ILE A 269 4.15 -4.63 5.54
CA ILE A 269 4.01 -5.64 4.48
C ILE A 269 5.24 -6.53 4.47
N ILE A 270 5.05 -7.84 4.48
CA ILE A 270 6.13 -8.82 4.32
C ILE A 270 6.46 -8.93 2.83
N ASP A 271 7.48 -8.18 2.38
CA ASP A 271 7.89 -8.18 0.96
C ASP A 271 8.90 -9.28 0.63
N PHE A 272 9.49 -9.92 1.64
CA PHE A 272 10.40 -11.04 1.47
C PHE A 272 10.44 -11.93 2.72
N LYS A 273 10.41 -13.24 2.51
CA LYS A 273 10.54 -14.25 3.56
C LYS A 273 11.46 -15.37 3.10
N ALA A 274 12.41 -15.74 3.93
CA ALA A 274 13.21 -16.95 3.79
C ALA A 274 13.02 -17.79 5.06
N ASP A 275 12.54 -19.02 4.94
CA ASP A 275 12.27 -19.88 6.11
C ASP A 275 13.57 -20.34 6.78
N SER A 276 14.67 -20.46 6.03
CA SER A 276 16.00 -20.77 6.52
C SER A 276 17.06 -20.10 5.66
N GLY A 277 17.82 -19.19 6.24
CA GLY A 277 18.90 -18.49 5.57
C GLY A 277 20.06 -18.18 6.51
N LEU A 278 21.23 -17.97 5.97
CA LEU A 278 22.40 -17.59 6.75
C LEU A 278 22.35 -16.09 7.01
N VAL A 279 22.20 -15.72 8.27
CA VAL A 279 22.05 -14.34 8.72
C VAL A 279 23.26 -13.91 9.50
N VAL A 280 23.77 -12.72 9.18
CA VAL A 280 24.91 -12.09 9.85
C VAL A 280 24.56 -10.64 10.21
N PRO A 281 25.21 -10.02 11.21
CA PRO A 281 25.05 -8.61 11.46
C PRO A 281 25.43 -7.79 10.21
N SER A 282 24.60 -6.82 9.83
CA SER A 282 24.89 -6.00 8.63
C SER A 282 26.21 -5.23 8.74
N LYS A 283 26.64 -4.90 9.97
CA LYS A 283 27.91 -4.22 10.27
C LYS A 283 29.15 -5.07 9.95
N SER A 284 29.00 -6.41 9.90
CA SER A 284 30.12 -7.30 9.57
C SER A 284 30.44 -7.31 8.07
N ILE A 285 29.53 -6.82 7.23
CA ILE A 285 29.73 -6.79 5.78
C ILE A 285 30.48 -5.52 5.39
N LEU A 286 31.65 -5.70 4.83
CA LEU A 286 32.55 -4.65 4.36
C LEU A 286 32.60 -4.63 2.83
N LYS A 287 33.06 -3.51 2.26
CA LYS A 287 33.28 -3.39 0.83
C LYS A 287 34.78 -3.22 0.54
N ASN A 288 35.26 -3.92 -0.48
CA ASN A 288 36.63 -3.74 -0.97
C ASN A 288 36.70 -2.57 -2.00
N ALA A 289 37.89 -2.29 -2.49
CA ALA A 289 38.11 -1.22 -3.50
C ALA A 289 37.37 -1.47 -4.84
N LYS A 290 36.98 -2.71 -5.11
CA LYS A 290 36.18 -3.11 -6.30
C LYS A 290 34.67 -3.09 -6.03
N ASN A 291 34.24 -2.58 -4.86
CA ASN A 291 32.83 -2.54 -4.42
C ASN A 291 32.19 -3.93 -4.18
N GLU A 292 33.02 -4.96 -3.98
CA GLU A 292 32.54 -6.31 -3.64
C GLU A 292 32.32 -6.45 -2.15
N ASP A 293 31.19 -7.05 -1.76
CA ASP A 293 30.87 -7.29 -0.36
C ASP A 293 31.66 -8.50 0.18
N TYR A 294 32.29 -8.32 1.35
CA TYR A 294 33.02 -9.39 2.03
C TYR A 294 32.85 -9.25 3.55
N LEU A 295 33.16 -10.32 4.26
CA LEU A 295 33.28 -10.32 5.70
C LEU A 295 34.57 -11.02 6.17
N TRP A 296 34.94 -10.77 7.39
CA TRP A 296 36.05 -11.45 8.07
C TRP A 296 35.52 -12.61 8.90
N ALA A 297 35.77 -13.84 8.46
CA ALA A 297 35.51 -15.05 9.21
C ALA A 297 36.73 -15.41 10.08
N LEU A 298 36.47 -16.01 11.22
CA LEU A 298 37.51 -16.39 12.18
C LEU A 298 37.64 -17.90 12.29
N GLU A 299 38.86 -18.38 12.16
CA GLU A 299 39.25 -19.79 12.38
C GLU A 299 40.11 -19.87 13.61
N GLN A 300 39.73 -20.67 14.62
CA GLN A 300 40.47 -20.82 15.83
C GLN A 300 41.81 -21.60 15.59
N THR A 301 42.92 -20.99 15.95
CA THR A 301 44.25 -21.57 15.72
C THR A 301 44.88 -22.05 17.04
N LYS A 302 44.74 -21.27 18.12
CA LYS A 302 45.24 -21.56 19.48
C LYS A 302 44.21 -21.04 20.49
N LYS A 303 44.43 -21.38 21.78
CA LYS A 303 43.61 -20.80 22.85
C LYS A 303 43.67 -19.27 22.74
N ASP A 304 42.49 -18.63 22.63
CA ASP A 304 42.28 -17.16 22.51
C ASP A 304 42.92 -16.48 21.29
N THR A 305 43.35 -17.23 20.27
CA THR A 305 43.91 -16.67 19.01
C THR A 305 43.21 -17.21 17.80
N TYR A 306 42.79 -16.32 16.96
CA TYR A 306 42.00 -16.62 15.75
C TYR A 306 42.71 -16.06 14.54
N LYS A 307 42.70 -16.84 13.44
CA LYS A 307 43.18 -16.43 12.13
C LYS A 307 42.03 -15.85 11.34
N VAL A 308 42.28 -14.70 10.71
CA VAL A 308 41.30 -14.00 9.91
C VAL A 308 41.28 -14.50 8.47
N GLN A 309 40.10 -14.83 7.97
CA GLN A 309 39.88 -15.21 6.58
C GLN A 309 38.91 -14.22 5.92
N GLN A 310 39.26 -13.69 4.76
CA GLN A 310 38.38 -12.87 3.95
C GLN A 310 37.45 -13.78 3.14
N VAL A 311 36.13 -13.61 3.32
CA VAL A 311 35.14 -14.36 2.61
C VAL A 311 34.23 -13.38 1.88
N PHE A 312 34.20 -13.49 0.54
CA PHE A 312 33.27 -12.71 -0.28
C PHE A 312 31.87 -13.29 -0.17
N VAL A 313 30.86 -12.41 -0.09
CA VAL A 313 29.47 -12.77 0.11
C VAL A 313 28.56 -11.96 -0.82
N ASN A 314 27.48 -12.59 -1.25
CA ASN A 314 26.39 -11.91 -1.94
C ASN A 314 25.30 -11.62 -0.92
N LYS A 315 25.05 -10.35 -0.69
CA LYS A 315 24.02 -9.86 0.22
C LYS A 315 22.67 -9.87 -0.52
N LEU A 316 21.69 -10.60 0.02
CA LEU A 316 20.34 -10.69 -0.54
C LEU A 316 19.43 -9.59 -0.02
N LYS A 317 19.38 -9.41 1.32
CA LYS A 317 18.53 -8.41 1.98
C LYS A 317 19.17 -7.96 3.29
N ILE A 318 18.84 -6.73 3.71
CA ILE A 318 19.17 -6.19 5.03
C ILE A 318 17.88 -5.73 5.71
N TYR A 319 17.73 -6.10 6.98
CA TYR A 319 16.60 -5.67 7.79
C TYR A 319 17.00 -5.65 9.28
N GLN A 320 16.64 -4.58 10.01
CA GLN A 320 16.87 -4.41 11.45
C GLN A 320 18.30 -4.74 11.93
N GLY A 321 19.31 -4.30 11.17
CA GLY A 321 20.71 -4.54 11.54
C GLY A 321 21.24 -5.91 11.18
N GLU A 322 20.45 -6.79 10.61
CA GLU A 322 20.81 -8.11 10.11
C GLU A 322 20.85 -8.14 8.59
N ALA A 323 21.72 -8.95 8.03
CA ALA A 323 21.83 -9.19 6.61
C ALA A 323 21.69 -10.68 6.31
N LEU A 324 20.77 -10.98 5.42
CA LEU A 324 20.66 -12.30 4.80
C LEU A 324 21.69 -12.38 3.68
N ILE A 325 22.56 -13.37 3.74
CA ILE A 325 23.55 -13.66 2.70
C ILE A 325 23.18 -14.93 1.93
N GLU A 326 23.60 -14.97 0.67
CA GLU A 326 23.45 -16.16 -0.15
C GLU A 326 24.20 -17.35 0.49
N ASN A 327 23.65 -18.56 0.34
CA ASN A 327 24.28 -19.75 0.90
C ASN A 327 25.67 -19.93 0.30
N ASN A 328 26.68 -19.79 1.17
CA ASN A 328 28.09 -19.88 0.79
C ASN A 328 28.73 -21.01 1.57
N GLN A 329 29.35 -21.96 0.89
CA GLN A 329 30.01 -23.10 1.54
C GLN A 329 31.16 -22.72 2.51
N LYS A 330 31.66 -21.48 2.38
CA LYS A 330 32.74 -20.95 3.23
C LYS A 330 32.29 -20.38 4.56
N ILE A 331 30.97 -20.15 4.74
CA ILE A 331 30.41 -19.66 6.00
C ILE A 331 29.35 -20.65 6.45
N THR A 332 29.58 -21.20 7.62
CA THR A 332 28.69 -22.19 8.22
C THR A 332 27.96 -21.61 9.42
N ASP A 333 26.87 -22.28 9.82
CA ASP A 333 26.15 -21.95 11.04
C ASP A 333 27.09 -22.01 12.27
N GLY A 334 27.01 -21.01 13.12
CA GLY A 334 27.85 -20.88 14.32
C GLY A 334 29.26 -20.31 14.06
N MET A 335 29.69 -20.10 12.82
CA MET A 335 31.01 -19.53 12.51
C MET A 335 31.12 -18.11 13.08
N LEU A 336 32.27 -17.84 13.72
CA LEU A 336 32.57 -16.50 14.23
C LEU A 336 32.96 -15.56 13.11
N ILE A 337 32.36 -14.36 13.09
CA ILE A 337 32.62 -13.28 12.15
C ILE A 337 32.96 -12.01 12.93
N ILE A 338 33.80 -11.16 12.37
CA ILE A 338 34.13 -9.86 12.97
C ILE A 338 32.98 -8.87 12.71
N GLU A 339 32.42 -8.33 13.79
CA GLU A 339 31.40 -7.30 13.78
C GLU A 339 31.98 -5.90 14.02
N GLY A 340 33.00 -5.81 14.89
CA GLY A 340 33.66 -4.53 15.22
C GLY A 340 35.17 -4.68 15.33
N GLY A 341 35.91 -3.59 15.10
CA GLY A 341 37.39 -3.61 15.14
C GLY A 341 38.04 -4.10 13.84
N ALA A 342 37.29 -4.21 12.76
CA ALA A 342 37.79 -4.71 11.47
C ALA A 342 38.73 -3.75 10.72
N ARG A 343 38.81 -2.46 11.12
CA ARG A 343 39.69 -1.48 10.46
C ARG A 343 41.16 -1.80 10.66
N GLY A 344 41.90 -1.90 9.58
CA GLY A 344 43.33 -2.20 9.58
C GLY A 344 43.65 -3.70 9.66
N ILE A 345 42.66 -4.59 9.70
CA ILE A 345 42.87 -6.04 9.63
C ILE A 345 43.12 -6.43 8.17
N THR A 346 44.11 -7.25 7.97
CA THR A 346 44.48 -7.80 6.68
C THR A 346 44.29 -9.32 6.62
N LYS A 347 44.27 -9.85 5.43
CA LYS A 347 44.13 -11.29 5.19
C LYS A 347 45.27 -12.04 5.87
N LYS A 348 44.94 -13.05 6.68
CA LYS A 348 45.84 -13.88 7.48
C LYS A 348 46.36 -13.30 8.83
N ASP A 349 45.89 -12.11 9.23
CA ASP A 349 46.22 -11.58 10.54
C ASP A 349 45.73 -12.54 11.66
N LEU A 350 46.40 -12.46 12.80
CA LEU A 350 45.96 -13.10 14.03
C LEU A 350 45.29 -12.06 14.91
N VAL A 351 44.14 -12.40 15.50
CA VAL A 351 43.32 -11.49 16.33
C VAL A 351 42.93 -12.18 17.63
N ARG A 352 42.58 -11.39 18.65
CA ARG A 352 41.94 -11.83 19.88
C ARG A 352 40.52 -11.32 19.94
N ILE A 353 39.65 -12.10 20.55
CA ILE A 353 38.26 -11.70 20.81
C ILE A 353 38.22 -10.89 22.11
N LYS A 354 37.49 -9.78 22.08
CA LYS A 354 37.26 -8.92 23.24
C LYS A 354 36.31 -9.55 24.23
#